data_1d071625bd5b5e10f1b9e01e9836cffb
#
_entry.id   1d071625bd5b5e10f1b9e01e9836cffb
#
_cell.length_a   1.000
_cell.length_b   1.000
_cell.length_c   1.000
_cell.angle_alpha   90.00
_cell.angle_beta   90.00
_cell.angle_gamma   90.00
#
_symmetry.space_group_name_H-M   'P 1'
#
loop_
_entity.id
_entity.type
_entity.pdbx_description
1 polymer ?
#
loop_
_entity_poly.entity_id
_entity_poly.type
_entity_poly.pdbx_seq_one_letter_code
_entity_poly.pdbx_strand_id
1 'polypeptide(L)'
;MAEAAKSRGEAPAALPTWPDEIYHVLKDAGIRQVAMVPDAGHSRLIRSFEADPETRVVTLTTEEEGVAMLAGAWLGGERGVLLLQSSGVGNCINMLSLPVICHMPLLMIVTMRGDWGEFNPWQIPMGQGTRPSLEAMGVIVNKVDEPDLVASTVQGAAHLAFNTWKPVAVLLGQRVLGAKNFKELARK
;
A
#
# COMPACT_ATOMS: atom_id res chain seq x y z
N MET A 1 -49.76 0.81 -25.51
CA MET A 1 -48.95 1.96 -25.09
C MET A 1 -48.08 1.48 -23.93
N ALA A 2 -46.82 1.12 -24.22
CA ALA A 2 -45.86 0.72 -23.20
C ALA A 2 -44.79 1.85 -23.09
N GLU A 3 -44.82 2.50 -21.96
CA GLU A 3 -43.96 3.64 -21.63
C GLU A 3 -42.55 3.12 -21.29
N ALA A 4 -41.56 3.51 -22.09
CA ALA A 4 -40.17 3.15 -21.91
C ALA A 4 -39.60 3.88 -20.68
N ALA A 5 -39.32 3.13 -19.62
CA ALA A 5 -38.57 3.60 -18.47
C ALA A 5 -37.15 4.00 -18.91
N LYS A 6 -36.87 5.29 -18.96
CA LYS A 6 -35.54 5.84 -19.13
C LYS A 6 -34.69 5.42 -17.92
N SER A 7 -33.69 4.58 -18.16
CA SER A 7 -32.60 4.35 -17.20
C SER A 7 -31.91 5.68 -16.91
N ARG A 8 -32.04 6.16 -15.68
CA ARG A 8 -31.22 7.28 -15.17
C ARG A 8 -29.77 6.78 -15.16
N GLY A 9 -28.95 7.34 -16.03
CA GLY A 9 -27.51 7.14 -15.97
C GLY A 9 -26.99 7.60 -14.61
N GLU A 10 -26.47 6.67 -13.82
CA GLU A 10 -25.71 7.01 -12.63
C GLU A 10 -24.52 7.86 -13.06
N ALA A 11 -24.36 9.02 -12.41
CA ALA A 11 -23.15 9.82 -12.58
C ALA A 11 -21.93 8.97 -12.23
N PRO A 12 -20.82 9.07 -12.98
CA PRO A 12 -19.62 8.31 -12.65
C PRO A 12 -19.22 8.64 -11.21
N ALA A 13 -19.01 7.59 -10.39
CA ALA A 13 -18.56 7.75 -9.02
C ALA A 13 -17.29 8.60 -9.00
N ALA A 14 -17.26 9.60 -8.13
CA ALA A 14 -16.05 10.43 -7.95
C ALA A 14 -14.85 9.52 -7.64
N LEU A 15 -13.70 9.83 -8.25
CA LEU A 15 -12.48 9.09 -7.97
C LEU A 15 -12.11 9.23 -6.48
N PRO A 16 -11.64 8.15 -5.83
CA PRO A 16 -11.26 8.21 -4.43
C PRO A 16 -10.15 9.25 -4.22
N THR A 17 -10.25 10.05 -3.17
CA THR A 17 -9.29 11.13 -2.84
C THR A 17 -8.11 10.62 -2.01
N TRP A 18 -8.29 9.52 -1.29
CA TRP A 18 -7.27 8.97 -0.38
C TRP A 18 -5.86 8.79 -1.01
N PRO A 19 -5.67 8.47 -2.32
CA PRO A 19 -4.31 8.36 -2.84
C PRO A 19 -3.57 9.70 -2.88
N ASP A 20 -4.29 10.80 -3.13
CA ASP A 20 -3.70 12.15 -3.10
C ASP A 20 -3.44 12.60 -1.67
N GLU A 21 -4.35 12.29 -0.76
CA GLU A 21 -4.21 12.62 0.66
C GLU A 21 -2.97 11.94 1.26
N ILE A 22 -2.77 10.63 1.00
CA ILE A 22 -1.57 9.94 1.52
C ILE A 22 -0.28 10.40 0.83
N TYR A 23 -0.34 10.86 -0.44
CA TYR A 23 0.82 11.50 -1.06
C TYR A 23 1.29 12.71 -0.24
N HIS A 24 0.38 13.61 0.13
CA HIS A 24 0.71 14.78 0.95
C HIS A 24 1.21 14.37 2.34
N VAL A 25 0.54 13.41 3.00
CA VAL A 25 0.97 12.88 4.30
C VAL A 25 2.40 12.34 4.24
N LEU A 26 2.75 11.60 3.18
CA LEU A 26 4.08 11.03 3.03
C LEU A 26 5.13 12.10 2.72
N LYS A 27 4.79 13.13 1.92
CA LYS A 27 5.67 14.29 1.70
C LYS A 27 5.93 15.05 3.00
N ASP A 28 4.90 15.31 3.79
CA ASP A 28 5.01 15.98 5.09
C ASP A 28 5.84 15.14 6.09
N ALA A 29 5.79 13.82 5.99
CA ALA A 29 6.63 12.92 6.77
C ALA A 29 8.10 12.89 6.30
N GLY A 30 8.44 13.61 5.23
CA GLY A 30 9.78 13.73 4.69
C GLY A 30 10.21 12.52 3.84
N ILE A 31 9.27 11.81 3.21
CA ILE A 31 9.59 10.70 2.31
C ILE A 31 10.28 11.22 1.05
N ARG A 32 11.48 10.69 0.79
CA ARG A 32 12.32 10.98 -0.39
C ARG A 32 12.55 9.76 -1.28
N GLN A 33 12.43 8.55 -0.71
CA GLN A 33 12.63 7.29 -1.42
C GLN A 33 11.33 6.50 -1.45
N VAL A 34 10.91 6.07 -2.63
CA VAL A 34 9.75 5.18 -2.82
C VAL A 34 10.22 3.92 -3.51
N ALA A 35 10.20 2.80 -2.80
CA ALA A 35 10.46 1.48 -3.35
C ALA A 35 9.12 0.82 -3.68
N MET A 36 8.96 0.24 -4.87
CA MET A 36 7.69 -0.35 -5.24
C MET A 36 7.82 -1.48 -6.26
N VAL A 37 6.94 -2.46 -6.16
CA VAL A 37 6.57 -3.32 -7.28
C VAL A 37 5.25 -2.79 -7.86
N PRO A 38 5.13 -2.59 -9.19
CA PRO A 38 3.95 -2.00 -9.79
C PRO A 38 2.66 -2.73 -9.41
N ASP A 39 1.73 -2.03 -8.79
CA ASP A 39 0.41 -2.52 -8.43
C ASP A 39 -0.70 -1.53 -8.80
N ALA A 40 -1.81 -2.06 -9.31
CA ALA A 40 -2.94 -1.24 -9.75
C ALA A 40 -3.57 -0.45 -8.58
N GLY A 41 -3.54 -0.99 -7.35
CA GLY A 41 -4.06 -0.32 -6.16
C GLY A 41 -3.28 0.94 -5.81
N HIS A 42 -1.98 0.96 -6.09
CA HIS A 42 -1.10 2.10 -5.85
C HIS A 42 -0.91 3.02 -7.07
N SER A 43 -1.50 2.71 -8.22
CA SER A 43 -1.17 3.36 -9.50
C SER A 43 -1.27 4.89 -9.48
N ARG A 44 -2.24 5.47 -8.76
CA ARG A 44 -2.39 6.93 -8.65
C ARG A 44 -1.31 7.53 -7.75
N LEU A 45 -1.04 6.91 -6.61
CA LEU A 45 0.00 7.32 -5.68
C LEU A 45 1.40 7.24 -6.32
N ILE A 46 1.68 6.15 -7.03
CA ILE A 46 2.96 5.97 -7.76
C ILE A 46 3.15 7.10 -8.77
N ARG A 47 2.15 7.42 -9.61
CA ARG A 47 2.24 8.53 -10.57
C ARG A 47 2.47 9.89 -9.91
N SER A 48 1.89 10.13 -8.73
CA SER A 48 2.14 11.38 -8.00
C SER A 48 3.59 11.50 -7.57
N PHE A 49 4.19 10.40 -7.11
CA PHE A 49 5.61 10.39 -6.75
C PHE A 49 6.55 10.43 -7.97
N GLU A 50 6.21 9.77 -9.07
CA GLU A 50 6.98 9.83 -10.32
C GLU A 50 7.01 11.24 -10.93
N ALA A 51 5.95 12.02 -10.72
CA ALA A 51 5.87 13.41 -11.17
C ALA A 51 6.59 14.39 -10.23
N ASP A 52 7.01 13.97 -9.06
CA ASP A 52 7.67 14.81 -8.06
C ASP A 52 9.19 14.72 -8.18
N PRO A 53 9.88 15.80 -8.62
CA PRO A 53 11.33 15.81 -8.78
C PRO A 53 12.12 15.67 -7.46
N GLU A 54 11.48 15.86 -6.32
CA GLU A 54 12.11 15.73 -5.01
C GLU A 54 12.08 14.30 -4.48
N THR A 55 11.42 13.39 -5.19
CA THR A 55 11.25 12.00 -4.77
C THR A 55 11.91 11.05 -5.76
N ARG A 56 12.65 10.08 -5.27
CA ARG A 56 13.20 8.99 -6.07
C ARG A 56 12.29 7.78 -6.00
N VAL A 57 11.67 7.42 -7.10
CA VAL A 57 10.87 6.20 -7.25
C VAL A 57 11.73 5.11 -7.88
N VAL A 58 11.77 3.94 -7.24
CA VAL A 58 12.53 2.78 -7.71
C VAL A 58 11.60 1.60 -7.90
N THR A 59 11.52 1.12 -9.15
CA THR A 59 10.83 -0.13 -9.46
C THR A 59 11.74 -1.31 -9.09
N LEU A 60 11.22 -2.19 -8.26
CA LEU A 60 11.94 -3.36 -7.74
C LEU A 60 11.70 -4.59 -8.62
N THR A 61 12.61 -5.55 -8.58
CA THR A 61 12.43 -6.88 -9.16
C THR A 61 11.55 -7.75 -8.25
N THR A 62 11.75 -7.62 -6.94
CA THR A 62 10.96 -8.28 -5.88
C THR A 62 10.85 -7.37 -4.66
N GLU A 63 9.81 -7.52 -3.88
CA GLU A 63 9.49 -6.62 -2.76
C GLU A 63 10.55 -6.61 -1.65
N GLU A 64 11.24 -7.72 -1.44
CA GLU A 64 12.31 -7.83 -0.43
C GLU A 64 13.49 -6.89 -0.68
N GLU A 65 13.78 -6.57 -1.96
CA GLU A 65 14.82 -5.58 -2.31
C GLU A 65 14.50 -4.21 -1.71
N GLY A 66 13.21 -3.86 -1.65
CA GLY A 66 12.74 -2.61 -1.06
C GLY A 66 13.03 -2.50 0.42
N VAL A 67 12.96 -3.60 1.17
CA VAL A 67 13.33 -3.61 2.60
C VAL A 67 14.80 -3.26 2.78
N ALA A 68 15.69 -3.89 2.01
CA ALA A 68 17.14 -3.63 2.07
C ALA A 68 17.47 -2.21 1.57
N MET A 69 16.86 -1.78 0.44
CA MET A 69 17.07 -0.44 -0.12
C MET A 69 16.68 0.65 0.88
N LEU A 70 15.52 0.53 1.54
CA LEU A 70 15.04 1.54 2.48
C LEU A 70 15.83 1.54 3.80
N ALA A 71 16.35 0.39 4.23
CA ALA A 71 17.32 0.34 5.32
C ALA A 71 18.59 1.13 4.96
N GLY A 72 19.10 0.97 3.73
CA GLY A 72 20.22 1.76 3.22
C GLY A 72 19.92 3.26 3.12
N ALA A 73 18.74 3.63 2.64
CA ALA A 73 18.30 5.03 2.59
C ALA A 73 18.27 5.66 3.99
N TRP A 74 17.75 4.95 4.97
CA TRP A 74 17.74 5.39 6.37
C TRP A 74 19.16 5.64 6.91
N LEU A 75 20.10 4.74 6.65
CA LEU A 75 21.50 4.92 7.02
C LEU A 75 22.15 6.12 6.31
N GLY A 76 21.68 6.45 5.11
CA GLY A 76 22.04 7.65 4.35
C GLY A 76 21.35 8.93 4.81
N GLY A 77 20.46 8.86 5.83
CA GLY A 77 19.72 10.01 6.34
C GLY A 77 18.43 10.34 5.61
N GLU A 78 17.95 9.47 4.72
CA GLU A 78 16.71 9.66 3.97
C GLU A 78 15.60 8.74 4.46
N ARG A 79 14.36 9.24 4.46
CA ARG A 79 13.17 8.45 4.76
C ARG A 79 12.56 7.89 3.49
N GLY A 80 12.04 6.66 3.58
CA GLY A 80 11.37 6.05 2.46
C GLY A 80 10.14 5.24 2.84
N VAL A 81 9.39 4.84 1.81
CA VAL A 81 8.18 4.02 1.91
C VAL A 81 8.24 2.86 0.91
N LEU A 82 7.81 1.68 1.34
CA LEU A 82 7.64 0.51 0.48
C LEU A 82 6.16 0.37 0.11
N LEU A 83 5.86 0.45 -1.18
CA LEU A 83 4.53 0.23 -1.74
C LEU A 83 4.48 -1.15 -2.37
N LEU A 84 3.57 -2.00 -1.87
CA LEU A 84 3.46 -3.38 -2.31
C LEU A 84 2.03 -3.92 -2.19
N GLN A 85 1.79 -5.04 -2.83
CA GLN A 85 0.55 -5.81 -2.68
C GLN A 85 0.70 -6.86 -1.57
N SER A 86 -0.39 -7.35 -1.00
CA SER A 86 -0.37 -8.42 0.02
C SER A 86 0.39 -9.68 -0.41
N SER A 87 0.34 -10.04 -1.71
CA SER A 87 1.15 -11.17 -2.25
C SER A 87 2.65 -10.91 -2.10
N GLY A 88 3.10 -9.67 -2.28
CA GLY A 88 4.49 -9.28 -2.15
C GLY A 88 5.01 -9.30 -0.71
N VAL A 89 4.13 -9.20 0.27
CA VAL A 89 4.52 -9.37 1.69
C VAL A 89 5.14 -10.75 1.92
N GLY A 90 4.63 -11.78 1.25
CA GLY A 90 5.21 -13.13 1.33
C GLY A 90 6.69 -13.18 0.95
N ASN A 91 7.11 -12.37 -0.03
CA ASN A 91 8.51 -12.29 -0.46
C ASN A 91 9.41 -11.60 0.58
N CYS A 92 8.85 -10.74 1.42
CA CYS A 92 9.62 -9.95 2.40
C CYS A 92 9.89 -10.67 3.72
N ILE A 93 9.20 -11.77 4.04
CA ILE A 93 9.13 -12.32 5.40
C ILE A 93 10.50 -12.48 6.05
N ASN A 94 11.43 -13.18 5.41
CA ASN A 94 12.78 -13.35 5.97
C ASN A 94 13.53 -12.00 6.08
N MET A 95 13.40 -11.13 5.09
CA MET A 95 14.12 -9.85 5.05
C MET A 95 13.65 -8.86 6.11
N LEU A 96 12.43 -9.01 6.63
CA LEU A 96 11.91 -8.21 7.76
C LEU A 96 12.73 -8.38 9.04
N SER A 97 13.56 -9.44 9.14
CA SER A 97 14.53 -9.57 10.22
C SER A 97 15.52 -8.39 10.25
N LEU A 98 15.86 -7.81 9.10
CA LEU A 98 16.82 -6.70 9.02
C LEU A 98 16.34 -5.46 9.81
N PRO A 99 15.19 -4.84 9.52
CA PRO A 99 14.74 -3.68 10.27
C PRO A 99 14.42 -3.98 11.73
N VAL A 100 13.99 -5.20 12.06
CA VAL A 100 13.67 -5.59 13.43
C VAL A 100 14.95 -5.70 14.29
N ILE A 101 15.96 -6.44 13.83
CA ILE A 101 17.19 -6.66 14.57
C ILE A 101 18.08 -5.41 14.63
N CYS A 102 18.12 -4.65 13.52
CA CYS A 102 18.94 -3.44 13.44
C CYS A 102 18.23 -2.18 13.97
N HIS A 103 17.02 -2.30 14.47
CA HIS A 103 16.20 -1.17 14.95
C HIS A 103 16.09 -0.04 13.91
N MET A 104 15.76 -0.40 12.68
CA MET A 104 15.58 0.56 11.58
C MET A 104 14.09 0.79 11.31
N PRO A 105 13.66 2.02 11.02
CA PRO A 105 12.29 2.27 10.59
C PRO A 105 12.06 1.67 9.22
N LEU A 106 10.89 1.09 9.03
CA LEU A 106 10.37 0.68 7.72
C LEU A 106 8.88 1.01 7.68
N LEU A 107 8.48 1.88 6.78
CA LEU A 107 7.06 2.14 6.51
C LEU A 107 6.62 1.37 5.27
N MET A 108 5.62 0.51 5.42
CA MET A 108 5.00 -0.24 4.33
C MET A 108 3.55 0.18 4.14
N ILE A 109 3.13 0.38 2.89
CA ILE A 109 1.72 0.54 2.54
C ILE A 109 1.34 -0.60 1.61
N VAL A 110 0.44 -1.46 2.09
CA VAL A 110 0.09 -2.72 1.48
C VAL A 110 -1.34 -2.66 0.95
N THR A 111 -1.51 -2.82 -0.36
CA THR A 111 -2.83 -3.02 -0.96
C THR A 111 -3.26 -4.45 -0.77
N MET A 112 -4.41 -4.65 -0.10
CA MET A 112 -4.88 -6.00 0.21
C MET A 112 -5.56 -6.65 -0.98
N ARG A 113 -5.29 -7.94 -1.15
CA ARG A 113 -6.00 -8.89 -1.99
C ARG A 113 -6.36 -10.10 -1.12
N GLY A 114 -7.38 -10.87 -1.50
CA GLY A 114 -7.78 -12.07 -0.77
C GLY A 114 -8.44 -11.81 0.60
N ASP A 115 -8.89 -10.59 0.83
CA ASP A 115 -9.41 -10.10 2.10
C ASP A 115 -10.95 -9.93 2.04
N TRP A 116 -11.46 -9.28 0.98
CA TRP A 116 -12.90 -9.04 0.80
C TRP A 116 -13.27 -8.98 -0.68
N GLY A 117 -14.32 -9.72 -1.09
CA GLY A 117 -14.80 -9.69 -2.47
C GLY A 117 -13.78 -10.14 -3.52
N GLU A 118 -12.81 -10.94 -3.14
CA GLU A 118 -11.76 -11.42 -4.04
C GLU A 118 -12.28 -12.45 -5.04
N PHE A 119 -12.04 -12.22 -6.31
CA PHE A 119 -12.42 -13.14 -7.37
C PHE A 119 -11.30 -14.14 -7.74
N ASN A 120 -10.04 -13.82 -7.45
CA ASN A 120 -8.91 -14.67 -7.77
C ASN A 120 -8.52 -15.54 -6.57
N PRO A 121 -8.83 -16.85 -6.58
CA PRO A 121 -8.55 -17.73 -5.46
C PRO A 121 -7.06 -17.82 -5.10
N TRP A 122 -6.16 -17.56 -6.03
CA TRP A 122 -4.72 -17.52 -5.80
C TRP A 122 -4.31 -16.46 -4.76
N GLN A 123 -5.05 -15.37 -4.66
CA GLN A 123 -4.75 -14.27 -3.73
C GLN A 123 -5.21 -14.54 -2.30
N ILE A 124 -6.14 -15.49 -2.09
CA ILE A 124 -6.78 -15.70 -0.78
C ILE A 124 -5.78 -16.15 0.30
N PRO A 125 -4.93 -17.17 0.08
CA PRO A 125 -4.03 -17.65 1.13
C PRO A 125 -3.12 -16.55 1.68
N MET A 126 -2.44 -15.80 0.79
CA MET A 126 -1.56 -14.72 1.25
C MET A 126 -2.33 -13.52 1.78
N GLY A 127 -3.51 -13.22 1.21
CA GLY A 127 -4.40 -12.19 1.75
C GLY A 127 -4.75 -12.43 3.21
N GLN A 128 -5.11 -13.66 3.56
CA GLN A 128 -5.39 -14.06 4.94
C GLN A 128 -4.11 -14.17 5.80
N GLY A 129 -3.00 -14.58 5.19
CA GLY A 129 -1.70 -14.73 5.84
C GLY A 129 -0.93 -13.43 6.08
N THR A 130 -1.25 -12.35 5.38
CA THR A 130 -0.47 -11.10 5.41
C THR A 130 -0.29 -10.55 6.82
N ARG A 131 -1.40 -10.29 7.53
CA ARG A 131 -1.34 -9.72 8.87
C ARG A 131 -0.61 -10.60 9.87
N PRO A 132 -1.00 -11.89 10.05
CA PRO A 132 -0.31 -12.74 11.02
C PRO A 132 1.16 -12.96 10.71
N SER A 133 1.56 -13.01 9.43
CA SER A 133 2.98 -13.13 9.05
C SER A 133 3.78 -11.87 9.42
N LEU A 134 3.25 -10.69 9.15
CA LEU A 134 3.90 -9.43 9.54
C LEU A 134 4.03 -9.31 11.06
N GLU A 135 2.96 -9.60 11.80
CA GLU A 135 2.94 -9.55 13.27
C GLU A 135 3.93 -10.57 13.87
N ALA A 136 4.03 -11.78 13.32
CA ALA A 136 5.00 -12.79 13.74
C ALA A 136 6.44 -12.33 13.55
N MET A 137 6.71 -11.48 12.54
CA MET A 137 8.03 -10.87 12.31
C MET A 137 8.26 -9.58 13.12
N GLY A 138 7.36 -9.22 14.03
CA GLY A 138 7.51 -8.03 14.88
C GLY A 138 7.14 -6.71 14.20
N VAL A 139 6.46 -6.73 13.07
CA VAL A 139 5.93 -5.55 12.39
C VAL A 139 4.65 -5.08 13.09
N ILE A 140 4.53 -3.79 13.34
CA ILE A 140 3.29 -3.19 13.85
C ILE A 140 2.32 -3.01 12.69
N VAL A 141 1.12 -3.60 12.79
CA VAL A 141 0.17 -3.64 11.68
C VAL A 141 -1.09 -2.85 11.98
N ASN A 142 -1.39 -1.88 11.12
CA ASN A 142 -2.64 -1.11 11.13
C ASN A 142 -3.44 -1.44 9.87
N LYS A 143 -4.68 -1.90 10.02
CA LYS A 143 -5.60 -2.12 8.88
C LYS A 143 -6.60 -1.00 8.80
N VAL A 144 -6.91 -0.55 7.58
CA VAL A 144 -7.95 0.43 7.31
C VAL A 144 -8.87 -0.08 6.18
N ASP A 145 -10.17 -0.05 6.44
CA ASP A 145 -11.23 -0.48 5.53
C ASP A 145 -12.16 0.68 5.10
N GLU A 146 -11.91 1.88 5.62
CA GLU A 146 -12.69 3.10 5.38
C GLU A 146 -11.82 4.14 4.67
N PRO A 147 -12.23 4.64 3.48
CA PRO A 147 -11.43 5.62 2.71
C PRO A 147 -11.05 6.87 3.50
N ASP A 148 -11.98 7.41 4.29
CA ASP A 148 -11.79 8.65 5.05
C ASP A 148 -10.76 8.53 6.18
N LEU A 149 -10.43 7.31 6.61
CA LEU A 149 -9.45 7.03 7.66
C LEU A 149 -8.05 6.72 7.11
N VAL A 150 -7.89 6.58 5.80
CA VAL A 150 -6.61 6.17 5.18
C VAL A 150 -5.51 7.18 5.51
N ALA A 151 -5.73 8.45 5.26
CA ALA A 151 -4.71 9.50 5.46
C ALA A 151 -4.24 9.56 6.92
N SER A 152 -5.16 9.58 7.87
CA SER A 152 -4.83 9.63 9.31
C SER A 152 -4.12 8.36 9.78
N THR A 153 -4.50 7.18 9.25
CA THR A 153 -3.84 5.92 9.57
C THR A 153 -2.41 5.89 9.05
N VAL A 154 -2.17 6.36 7.82
CA VAL A 154 -0.82 6.46 7.24
C VAL A 154 0.03 7.46 8.00
N GLN A 155 -0.54 8.61 8.39
CA GLN A 155 0.17 9.61 9.20
C GLN A 155 0.62 9.03 10.54
N GLY A 156 -0.28 8.36 11.26
CA GLY A 156 0.04 7.70 12.52
C GLY A 156 1.11 6.62 12.36
N ALA A 157 1.02 5.82 11.30
CA ALA A 157 2.01 4.80 10.97
C ALA A 157 3.40 5.39 10.66
N ALA A 158 3.46 6.48 9.89
CA ALA A 158 4.71 7.17 9.59
C ALA A 158 5.35 7.74 10.86
N HIS A 159 4.58 8.41 11.72
CA HIS A 159 5.06 8.89 13.01
C HIS A 159 5.60 7.74 13.87
N LEU A 160 4.86 6.63 13.94
CA LEU A 160 5.28 5.48 14.73
C LEU A 160 6.58 4.88 14.17
N ALA A 161 6.67 4.65 12.85
CA ALA A 161 7.85 4.07 12.24
C ALA A 161 9.11 4.92 12.49
N PHE A 162 9.07 6.20 12.12
CA PHE A 162 10.27 7.05 12.14
C PHE A 162 10.66 7.57 13.52
N ASN A 163 9.72 7.71 14.47
CA ASN A 163 10.03 8.17 15.82
C ASN A 163 10.42 7.02 16.77
N THR A 164 10.01 5.79 16.47
CA THR A 164 10.32 4.63 17.33
C THR A 164 11.30 3.63 16.70
N TRP A 165 11.70 3.89 15.44
CA TRP A 165 12.62 3.05 14.66
C TRP A 165 12.14 1.60 14.55
N LYS A 166 10.87 1.44 14.19
CA LYS A 166 10.24 0.13 14.05
C LYS A 166 9.64 -0.05 12.65
N PRO A 167 9.56 -1.28 12.17
CA PRO A 167 8.78 -1.58 10.99
C PRO A 167 7.28 -1.46 11.30
N VAL A 168 6.57 -0.72 10.44
CA VAL A 168 5.12 -0.48 10.53
C VAL A 168 4.49 -0.71 9.17
N ALA A 169 3.38 -1.43 9.12
CA ALA A 169 2.60 -1.66 7.91
C ALA A 169 1.19 -1.09 8.05
N VAL A 170 0.73 -0.42 6.98
CA VAL A 170 -0.67 -0.05 6.79
C VAL A 170 -1.27 -0.96 5.75
N LEU A 171 -2.28 -1.74 6.11
CA LEU A 171 -3.02 -2.61 5.19
C LEU A 171 -4.25 -1.87 4.69
N LEU A 172 -4.24 -1.47 3.41
CA LEU A 172 -5.39 -0.90 2.73
C LEU A 172 -6.34 -2.02 2.32
N GLY A 173 -7.43 -2.19 3.02
CA GLY A 173 -8.39 -3.27 2.79
C GLY A 173 -9.07 -3.19 1.42
N GLN A 174 -9.56 -4.31 0.90
CA GLN A 174 -10.27 -4.33 -0.38
C GLN A 174 -11.57 -3.50 -0.37
N ARG A 175 -12.11 -3.15 0.79
CA ARG A 175 -13.24 -2.21 0.89
C ARG A 175 -12.84 -0.79 0.46
N VAL A 176 -11.61 -0.37 0.75
CA VAL A 176 -11.02 0.91 0.29
C VAL A 176 -10.70 0.87 -1.21
N LEU A 177 -10.15 -0.25 -1.68
CA LEU A 177 -9.66 -0.40 -3.06
C LEU A 177 -10.78 -0.70 -4.06
N GLY A 178 -11.91 -1.20 -3.60
CA GLY A 178 -12.99 -1.74 -4.40
C GLY A 178 -12.74 -3.18 -4.86
N ALA A 179 -13.81 -3.96 -4.97
CA ALA A 179 -13.74 -5.32 -5.54
C ALA A 179 -13.63 -5.24 -7.06
N LYS A 180 -12.62 -5.91 -7.64
CA LYS A 180 -12.52 -6.04 -9.09
C LYS A 180 -13.58 -7.01 -9.61
N ASN A 181 -14.26 -6.66 -10.71
CA ASN A 181 -15.26 -7.50 -11.34
C ASN A 181 -14.68 -8.20 -12.58
N PHE A 182 -14.85 -9.51 -12.69
CA PHE A 182 -14.37 -10.31 -13.83
C PHE A 182 -14.89 -9.79 -15.18
N LYS A 183 -16.11 -9.25 -15.22
CA LYS A 183 -16.72 -8.73 -16.44
C LYS A 183 -16.05 -7.47 -17.01
N GLU A 184 -15.31 -6.73 -16.19
CA GLU A 184 -14.57 -5.55 -16.65
C GLU A 184 -13.21 -5.91 -17.25
N LEU A 185 -12.59 -7.00 -16.78
CA LEU A 185 -11.32 -7.51 -17.31
C LEU A 185 -11.46 -8.17 -18.66
N ALA A 186 -12.61 -8.78 -18.95
CA ALA A 186 -12.88 -9.44 -20.24
C ALA A 186 -13.26 -8.44 -21.37
N ARG A 187 -13.39 -7.15 -21.08
CA ARG A 187 -13.76 -6.08 -22.04
C ARG A 187 -12.57 -5.20 -22.44
N LYS A 188 -11.40 -5.45 -21.92
CA LYS A 188 -10.13 -4.81 -22.32
C LYS A 188 -9.25 -5.76 -23.10
#